data_65f9e7c0fc89621c65a51f87b35cf257
#
_entry.id   65f9e7c0fc89621c65a51f87b35cf257
#
_cell.length_a   1.000
_cell.length_b   1.000
_cell.length_c   1.000
_cell.angle_alpha   90.00
_cell.angle_beta   90.00
_cell.angle_gamma   90.00
#
_symmetry.space_group_name_H-M   'P 1'
#
loop_
_entity.id
_entity.type
_entity.pdbx_description
1 polymer ?
#
loop_
_entity_poly.entity_id
_entity_poly.type
_entity_poly.pdbx_seq_one_letter_code
_entity_poly.pdbx_strand_id
1 'polypeptide(L)'
;TKYVNFLQTQEDDKLNGVITGTVDISDPSFSANTVDAIKKANANDDVNGPKITTDTVDNLGYGYIGMSANTMNVNNEPGSDASKAYRKAFATVLAVYRDVAIDSYYGERASVINYPISNTSWAAPQASDPGYKVAFSVDADGKDIYTSDMTADQKYEAALQAALGFFEKAGCKVENGKVVSNPAGGKDTDAYAIEREALIPADGKGDHPSFMILTEASKALEKIGVHLIVTDLSDSTQLWDTIEADQADMFAAAWGATVDPDMYQIYFSGMDGKAAGGSNYMYDINDAELNKLILDARASLDQSYRKTMYKACLDIIVDWAVEVPVYQRQNAVIFSTERVNMETVTPDITTFYGWLSEIQNVELN
;
A
#
# COMPACT_ATOMS: atom_id res chain seq x y z
N THR A 1 9.23 -33.93 -11.91
CA THR A 1 8.58 -34.20 -10.59
C THR A 1 7.29 -35.03 -10.76
N LYS A 2 7.10 -36.02 -9.90
CA LYS A 2 5.91 -36.89 -9.92
C LYS A 2 4.85 -36.47 -8.90
N TYR A 3 5.28 -35.93 -7.78
CA TYR A 3 4.41 -35.47 -6.70
C TYR A 3 4.85 -34.09 -6.23
N VAL A 4 3.89 -33.22 -5.94
CA VAL A 4 4.11 -31.90 -5.33
C VAL A 4 3.21 -31.82 -4.10
N ASN A 5 3.80 -31.55 -2.94
CA ASN A 5 3.08 -31.39 -1.68
C ASN A 5 3.13 -29.92 -1.27
N PHE A 6 1.96 -29.30 -1.09
CA PHE A 6 1.86 -27.95 -0.54
C PHE A 6 1.62 -28.03 0.97
N LEU A 7 2.49 -27.37 1.72
CA LEU A 7 2.38 -27.27 3.17
C LEU A 7 2.07 -25.84 3.56
N GLN A 8 1.05 -25.66 4.38
CA GLN A 8 0.78 -24.35 4.99
C GLN A 8 1.80 -24.10 6.10
N THR A 9 2.50 -22.98 6.03
CA THR A 9 3.58 -22.62 6.94
C THR A 9 3.40 -21.16 7.39
N GLN A 10 3.66 -20.89 8.67
CA GLN A 10 3.68 -19.51 9.17
C GLN A 10 4.87 -18.75 8.57
N GLU A 11 4.74 -17.44 8.41
CA GLU A 11 5.78 -16.61 7.77
C GLU A 11 7.15 -16.80 8.43
N ASP A 12 7.21 -16.77 9.76
CA ASP A 12 8.45 -16.93 10.55
C ASP A 12 9.15 -18.28 10.32
N ASP A 13 8.41 -19.30 9.90
CA ASP A 13 8.93 -20.66 9.69
C ASP A 13 9.33 -20.95 8.23
N LYS A 14 8.99 -20.09 7.29
CA LYS A 14 9.21 -20.35 5.84
C LYS A 14 10.68 -20.56 5.49
N LEU A 15 11.54 -19.63 5.88
CA LEU A 15 12.99 -19.76 5.64
C LEU A 15 13.59 -20.95 6.39
N ASN A 16 13.24 -21.10 7.67
CA ASN A 16 13.76 -22.20 8.49
C ASN A 16 13.30 -23.56 7.95
N GLY A 17 12.11 -23.66 7.39
CA GLY A 17 11.59 -24.87 6.74
C GLY A 17 12.47 -25.34 5.58
N VAL A 18 12.99 -24.42 4.77
CA VAL A 18 13.94 -24.75 3.68
C VAL A 18 15.30 -25.14 4.24
N ILE A 19 15.80 -24.42 5.25
CA ILE A 19 17.12 -24.73 5.89
C ILE A 19 17.11 -26.13 6.52
N THR A 20 16.05 -26.48 7.22
CA THR A 20 15.94 -27.76 7.95
C THR A 20 15.47 -28.93 7.10
N GLY A 21 14.97 -28.67 5.89
CA GLY A 21 14.49 -29.70 4.97
C GLY A 21 13.05 -30.14 5.21
N THR A 22 12.26 -29.35 5.92
CA THR A 22 10.82 -29.56 6.05
C THR A 22 10.10 -29.32 4.72
N VAL A 23 10.58 -28.34 3.96
CA VAL A 23 10.18 -28.04 2.59
C VAL A 23 11.42 -27.82 1.71
N ASP A 24 11.27 -28.00 0.41
CA ASP A 24 12.37 -27.81 -0.56
C ASP A 24 12.38 -26.41 -1.16
N ILE A 25 11.21 -25.79 -1.24
CA ILE A 25 10.98 -24.47 -1.85
C ILE A 25 9.99 -23.70 -0.95
N SER A 26 10.18 -22.41 -0.81
CA SER A 26 9.27 -21.52 -0.07
C SER A 26 9.31 -20.09 -0.60
N ASP A 27 8.35 -19.26 -0.18
CA ASP A 27 8.14 -17.89 -0.62
C ASP A 27 8.06 -16.90 0.56
N PRO A 28 9.13 -16.74 1.35
CA PRO A 28 9.13 -15.83 2.49
C PRO A 28 8.99 -14.36 2.05
N SER A 29 8.49 -13.52 2.95
CA SER A 29 8.58 -12.06 2.79
C SER A 29 10.03 -11.65 2.64
N PHE A 30 10.35 -10.91 1.56
CA PHE A 30 11.73 -10.56 1.22
C PHE A 30 12.16 -9.25 1.92
N SER A 31 12.04 -9.22 3.24
CA SER A 31 12.48 -8.13 4.10
C SER A 31 14.01 -8.09 4.25
N ALA A 32 14.54 -6.99 4.77
CA ALA A 32 15.97 -6.88 5.11
C ALA A 32 16.41 -7.99 6.08
N ASN A 33 15.58 -8.29 7.10
CA ASN A 33 15.85 -9.36 8.06
C ASN A 33 15.93 -10.75 7.39
N THR A 34 15.03 -11.02 6.44
CA THR A 34 15.03 -12.29 5.69
C THR A 34 16.30 -12.42 4.84
N VAL A 35 16.71 -11.35 4.18
CA VAL A 35 17.97 -11.34 3.39
C VAL A 35 19.17 -11.58 4.26
N ASP A 36 19.28 -10.94 5.42
CA ASP A 36 20.39 -11.17 6.35
C ASP A 36 20.41 -12.60 6.87
N ALA A 37 19.23 -13.17 7.15
CA ALA A 37 19.12 -14.56 7.57
C ALA A 37 19.52 -15.56 6.46
N ILE A 38 19.18 -15.28 5.19
CA ILE A 38 19.61 -16.08 4.03
C ILE A 38 21.13 -16.02 3.87
N LYS A 39 21.72 -14.82 3.89
CA LYS A 39 23.17 -14.62 3.82
C LYS A 39 23.90 -15.38 4.94
N LYS A 40 23.38 -15.32 6.14
CA LYS A 40 23.90 -16.06 7.28
C LYS A 40 23.80 -17.57 7.08
N ALA A 41 22.69 -18.08 6.57
CA ALA A 41 22.52 -19.52 6.26
C ALA A 41 23.51 -19.98 5.18
N ASN A 42 23.77 -19.16 4.17
CA ASN A 42 24.74 -19.41 3.11
C ASN A 42 26.20 -19.28 3.56
N ALA A 43 26.45 -18.69 4.74
CA ALA A 43 27.78 -18.35 5.24
C ALA A 43 28.60 -17.50 4.25
N ASN A 44 27.94 -16.65 3.48
CA ASN A 44 28.53 -15.69 2.54
C ASN A 44 27.72 -14.37 2.57
N ASP A 45 28.13 -13.38 1.81
CA ASP A 45 27.40 -12.10 1.71
C ASP A 45 26.48 -12.05 0.48
N ASP A 46 25.83 -13.19 0.17
CA ASP A 46 24.97 -13.35 -1.00
C ASP A 46 23.68 -14.12 -0.62
N VAL A 47 22.58 -13.80 -1.28
CA VAL A 47 21.31 -14.53 -1.19
C VAL A 47 21.34 -15.84 -1.96
N ASN A 48 22.40 -16.09 -2.74
CA ASN A 48 22.68 -17.32 -3.46
C ASN A 48 23.92 -18.00 -2.88
N GLY A 49 23.80 -19.26 -2.52
CA GLY A 49 24.89 -19.98 -1.90
C GLY A 49 24.63 -21.46 -1.70
N PRO A 50 25.46 -22.12 -0.89
CA PRO A 50 25.44 -23.59 -0.78
C PRO A 50 24.18 -24.12 -0.08
N LYS A 51 23.46 -23.30 0.67
CA LYS A 51 22.23 -23.70 1.39
C LYS A 51 20.96 -23.25 0.71
N ILE A 52 20.95 -21.99 0.28
CA ILE A 52 19.78 -21.31 -0.28
C ILE A 52 20.16 -20.69 -1.62
N THR A 53 19.37 -20.93 -2.63
CA THR A 53 19.32 -20.16 -3.88
C THR A 53 18.04 -19.34 -3.88
N THR A 54 18.14 -18.04 -4.17
CA THR A 54 17.00 -17.10 -4.15
C THR A 54 16.76 -16.59 -5.55
N ASP A 55 15.50 -16.65 -5.98
CA ASP A 55 15.02 -15.99 -7.17
C ASP A 55 14.09 -14.84 -6.78
N THR A 56 14.19 -13.69 -7.45
CA THR A 56 13.39 -12.50 -7.13
C THR A 56 12.64 -12.00 -8.33
N VAL A 57 11.40 -11.59 -8.11
CA VAL A 57 10.56 -10.96 -9.13
C VAL A 57 9.84 -9.77 -8.52
N ASP A 58 9.55 -8.75 -9.33
CA ASP A 58 8.69 -7.67 -8.90
C ASP A 58 7.29 -8.21 -8.61
N ASN A 59 6.73 -7.84 -7.45
CA ASN A 59 5.35 -8.18 -7.12
C ASN A 59 4.40 -7.46 -8.07
N LEU A 60 3.42 -8.16 -8.60
CA LEU A 60 2.40 -7.55 -9.46
C LEU A 60 1.48 -6.60 -8.69
N GLY A 61 1.26 -6.86 -7.39
CA GLY A 61 0.45 -6.03 -6.51
C GLY A 61 1.22 -4.84 -5.91
N TYR A 62 0.54 -4.07 -5.09
CA TYR A 62 1.13 -2.96 -4.33
C TYR A 62 0.45 -2.79 -2.97
N GLY A 63 1.20 -2.23 -2.01
CA GLY A 63 0.69 -1.92 -0.68
C GLY A 63 0.21 -0.48 -0.56
N TYR A 64 -0.86 -0.28 0.23
CA TYR A 64 -1.49 1.02 0.41
C TYR A 64 -2.15 1.18 1.79
N ILE A 65 -2.51 2.42 2.11
CA ILE A 65 -3.40 2.74 3.22
C ILE A 65 -4.68 3.34 2.63
N GLY A 66 -5.81 2.66 2.81
CA GLY A 66 -7.13 3.10 2.35
C GLY A 66 -7.83 3.98 3.37
N MET A 67 -8.72 4.84 2.90
CA MET A 67 -9.64 5.67 3.69
C MET A 67 -11.03 5.58 3.10
N SER A 68 -12.04 5.24 3.92
CA SER A 68 -13.43 5.27 3.47
C SER A 68 -13.94 6.71 3.37
N ALA A 69 -14.41 7.11 2.20
CA ALA A 69 -15.05 8.41 2.03
C ALA A 69 -16.41 8.49 2.74
N ASN A 70 -17.02 7.34 3.06
CA ASN A 70 -18.30 7.29 3.76
C ASN A 70 -18.17 7.60 5.25
N THR A 71 -17.06 7.23 5.90
CA THR A 71 -16.81 7.53 7.32
C THR A 71 -15.98 8.80 7.51
N MET A 72 -15.08 9.11 6.56
CA MET A 72 -14.17 10.25 6.63
C MET A 72 -14.62 11.39 5.70
N ASN A 73 -15.76 12.00 6.03
CA ASN A 73 -16.32 13.10 5.26
C ASN A 73 -16.86 14.23 6.14
N VAL A 74 -17.15 15.37 5.53
CA VAL A 74 -17.74 16.55 6.14
C VAL A 74 -19.16 16.70 5.63
N ASN A 75 -20.12 16.89 6.53
CA ASN A 75 -21.53 17.15 6.24
C ASN A 75 -22.24 16.05 5.42
N ASN A 76 -21.79 14.81 5.45
CA ASN A 76 -22.26 13.71 4.60
C ASN A 76 -22.13 13.99 3.09
N GLU A 77 -21.10 14.73 2.71
CA GLU A 77 -20.76 15.04 1.31
C GLU A 77 -19.37 14.51 0.96
N PRO A 78 -19.20 13.18 0.75
CA PRO A 78 -17.89 12.53 0.57
C PRO A 78 -17.01 13.12 -0.54
N GLY A 79 -17.63 13.60 -1.63
CA GLY A 79 -16.94 14.19 -2.79
C GLY A 79 -16.71 15.69 -2.68
N SER A 80 -17.15 16.37 -1.61
CA SER A 80 -16.93 17.81 -1.45
C SER A 80 -15.44 18.15 -1.25
N ASP A 81 -15.06 19.38 -1.58
CA ASP A 81 -13.71 19.89 -1.36
C ASP A 81 -13.31 19.83 0.13
N ALA A 82 -14.28 20.07 1.02
CA ALA A 82 -14.07 19.97 2.47
C ALA A 82 -13.74 18.52 2.89
N SER A 83 -14.49 17.54 2.39
CA SER A 83 -14.25 16.13 2.68
C SER A 83 -12.93 15.62 2.11
N LYS A 84 -12.61 16.01 0.88
CA LYS A 84 -11.30 15.71 0.27
C LYS A 84 -10.16 16.35 1.07
N ALA A 85 -10.30 17.60 1.49
CA ALA A 85 -9.31 18.27 2.33
C ALA A 85 -9.15 17.57 3.68
N TYR A 86 -10.23 17.12 4.30
CA TYR A 86 -10.18 16.37 5.54
C TYR A 86 -9.33 15.10 5.41
N ARG A 87 -9.55 14.30 4.37
CA ARG A 87 -8.73 13.09 4.10
C ARG A 87 -7.30 13.43 3.70
N LYS A 88 -7.08 14.51 2.92
CA LYS A 88 -5.73 14.97 2.54
C LYS A 88 -4.88 15.36 3.75
N ALA A 89 -5.48 15.87 4.83
CA ALA A 89 -4.76 16.17 6.06
C ALA A 89 -4.07 14.92 6.63
N PHE A 90 -4.82 13.82 6.74
CA PHE A 90 -4.24 12.53 7.17
C PHE A 90 -3.26 11.97 6.14
N ALA A 91 -3.64 11.96 4.85
CA ALA A 91 -2.82 11.42 3.78
C ALA A 91 -1.44 12.10 3.70
N THR A 92 -1.36 13.41 3.93
CA THR A 92 -0.09 14.16 3.92
C THR A 92 0.84 13.72 5.05
N VAL A 93 0.30 13.51 6.26
CA VAL A 93 1.09 13.04 7.40
C VAL A 93 1.48 11.58 7.24
N LEU A 94 0.61 10.73 6.69
CA LEU A 94 0.97 9.34 6.39
C LEU A 94 2.07 9.26 5.32
N ALA A 95 1.93 10.05 4.26
CA ALA A 95 2.82 9.99 3.10
C ALA A 95 4.26 10.36 3.42
N VAL A 96 4.50 11.29 4.35
CA VAL A 96 5.86 11.75 4.68
C VAL A 96 6.71 10.68 5.36
N TYR A 97 6.09 9.66 5.98
CA TYR A 97 6.81 8.56 6.64
C TYR A 97 7.05 7.35 5.73
N ARG A 98 6.58 7.36 4.47
CA ARG A 98 6.71 6.22 3.57
C ARG A 98 8.16 5.81 3.30
N ASP A 99 9.00 6.79 2.95
CA ASP A 99 10.39 6.50 2.57
C ASP A 99 11.16 5.81 3.72
N VAL A 100 11.09 6.35 4.93
CA VAL A 100 11.80 5.79 6.07
C VAL A 100 11.28 4.40 6.46
N ALA A 101 9.96 4.17 6.37
CA ALA A 101 9.37 2.88 6.71
C ALA A 101 9.75 1.80 5.69
N ILE A 102 9.67 2.13 4.39
CA ILE A 102 9.99 1.19 3.32
C ILE A 102 11.47 0.87 3.28
N ASP A 103 12.34 1.87 3.41
CA ASP A 103 13.80 1.67 3.48
C ASP A 103 14.19 0.81 4.70
N SER A 104 13.60 1.10 5.86
CA SER A 104 13.87 0.34 7.08
C SER A 104 13.45 -1.13 6.99
N TYR A 105 12.32 -1.44 6.34
CA TYR A 105 11.75 -2.78 6.29
C TYR A 105 12.28 -3.61 5.11
N TYR A 106 12.33 -3.03 3.91
CA TYR A 106 12.70 -3.72 2.67
C TYR A 106 14.07 -3.31 2.13
N GLY A 107 14.60 -2.13 2.49
CA GLY A 107 15.75 -1.55 1.83
C GLY A 107 15.51 -1.37 0.33
N GLU A 108 16.49 -1.73 -0.49
CA GLU A 108 16.43 -1.59 -1.95
C GLU A 108 15.42 -2.54 -2.65
N ARG A 109 14.73 -3.41 -1.89
CA ARG A 109 13.80 -4.42 -2.43
C ARG A 109 12.36 -3.96 -2.52
N ALA A 110 12.12 -2.72 -2.15
CA ALA A 110 10.85 -2.04 -2.38
C ALA A 110 11.09 -0.58 -2.70
N SER A 111 10.12 0.04 -3.32
CA SER A 111 10.12 1.46 -3.63
C SER A 111 8.79 2.09 -3.23
N VAL A 112 8.81 3.35 -2.83
CA VAL A 112 7.60 4.14 -2.62
C VAL A 112 6.95 4.41 -3.97
N ILE A 113 5.63 4.23 -4.04
CA ILE A 113 4.82 4.57 -5.22
C ILE A 113 3.97 5.80 -4.95
N ASN A 114 3.64 6.55 -6.00
CA ASN A 114 2.89 7.80 -5.90
C ASN A 114 1.50 7.75 -6.55
N TYR A 115 1.16 6.61 -7.14
CA TYR A 115 -0.15 6.37 -7.72
C TYR A 115 -0.66 5.00 -7.29
N PRO A 116 -1.97 4.82 -7.09
CA PRO A 116 -2.56 3.54 -6.70
C PRO A 116 -2.63 2.58 -7.90
N ILE A 117 -1.48 2.15 -8.35
CA ILE A 117 -1.26 1.20 -9.45
C ILE A 117 0.10 0.52 -9.28
N SER A 118 0.19 -0.76 -9.66
CA SER A 118 1.47 -1.46 -9.67
C SER A 118 2.48 -0.80 -10.63
N ASN A 119 3.70 -0.57 -10.17
CA ASN A 119 4.80 -0.05 -11.01
C ASN A 119 5.13 -0.96 -12.20
N THR A 120 4.77 -2.25 -12.13
CA THR A 120 4.96 -3.20 -13.23
C THR A 120 3.96 -3.01 -14.36
N SER A 121 2.88 -2.25 -14.12
CA SER A 121 1.87 -1.96 -15.14
C SER A 121 2.41 -1.02 -16.21
N TRP A 122 2.10 -1.33 -17.47
CA TRP A 122 2.39 -0.44 -18.60
C TRP A 122 1.69 0.92 -18.49
N ALA A 123 0.60 1.00 -17.73
CA ALA A 123 -0.15 2.23 -17.51
C ALA A 123 0.36 3.06 -16.34
N ALA A 124 1.28 2.52 -15.52
CA ALA A 124 1.79 3.22 -14.36
C ALA A 124 2.54 4.49 -14.76
N PRO A 125 2.18 5.67 -14.20
CA PRO A 125 2.93 6.90 -14.42
C PRO A 125 4.36 6.75 -13.91
N GLN A 126 5.33 7.19 -14.74
CA GLN A 126 6.74 7.18 -14.41
C GLN A 126 7.21 8.58 -14.02
N ALA A 127 8.25 8.69 -13.19
CA ALA A 127 8.80 9.98 -12.76
C ALA A 127 9.26 10.87 -13.93
N SER A 128 9.58 10.28 -15.10
CA SER A 128 9.92 10.99 -16.32
C SER A 128 8.72 11.45 -17.13
N ASP A 129 7.50 10.99 -16.81
CA ASP A 129 6.31 11.31 -17.60
C ASP A 129 5.86 12.75 -17.33
N PRO A 130 5.42 13.50 -18.35
CA PRO A 130 4.85 14.82 -18.16
C PRO A 130 3.65 14.78 -17.21
N GLY A 131 3.63 15.70 -16.24
CA GLY A 131 2.54 15.78 -15.25
C GLY A 131 2.61 14.72 -14.14
N TYR A 132 3.71 13.99 -14.01
CA TYR A 132 3.96 13.17 -12.83
C TYR A 132 3.96 14.01 -11.56
N LYS A 133 3.32 13.51 -10.50
CA LYS A 133 3.26 14.18 -9.19
C LYS A 133 3.63 13.19 -8.10
N VAL A 134 4.37 13.69 -7.12
CA VAL A 134 4.54 12.95 -5.85
C VAL A 134 3.24 13.09 -5.05
N ALA A 135 2.67 11.99 -4.63
CA ALA A 135 1.40 11.99 -3.91
C ALA A 135 1.53 12.73 -2.57
N PHE A 136 0.55 13.60 -2.29
CA PHE A 136 0.44 14.36 -1.04
C PHE A 136 1.66 15.22 -0.69
N SER A 137 2.29 15.79 -1.72
CA SER A 137 3.47 16.67 -1.59
C SER A 137 3.15 18.17 -1.71
N VAL A 138 1.88 18.54 -1.88
CA VAL A 138 1.44 19.93 -1.94
C VAL A 138 0.51 20.27 -0.78
N ASP A 139 0.54 21.53 -0.34
CA ASP A 139 -0.31 22.06 0.73
C ASP A 139 -1.75 22.38 0.23
N ALA A 140 -2.56 22.90 1.12
CA ALA A 140 -3.96 23.27 0.82
C ALA A 140 -4.11 24.36 -0.25
N ASP A 141 -3.07 25.15 -0.50
CA ASP A 141 -3.00 26.18 -1.54
C ASP A 141 -2.38 25.67 -2.84
N GLY A 142 -1.96 24.39 -2.89
CA GLY A 142 -1.31 23.78 -4.04
C GLY A 142 0.16 24.09 -4.19
N LYS A 143 0.85 24.58 -3.14
CA LYS A 143 2.28 24.82 -3.13
C LYS A 143 3.04 23.60 -2.64
N ASP A 144 4.23 23.38 -3.17
CA ASP A 144 5.10 22.30 -2.72
C ASP A 144 5.42 22.42 -1.22
N ILE A 145 5.20 21.34 -0.47
CA ILE A 145 5.49 21.24 0.95
C ILE A 145 6.99 21.08 1.19
N TYR A 146 7.67 20.34 0.30
CA TYR A 146 9.04 19.88 0.51
C TYR A 146 9.99 20.53 -0.48
N THR A 147 11.20 20.85 0.01
CA THR A 147 12.33 21.26 -0.82
C THR A 147 13.46 20.23 -0.69
N SER A 148 14.39 20.22 -1.65
CA SER A 148 15.46 19.23 -1.70
C SER A 148 16.49 19.35 -0.58
N ASP A 149 16.55 20.50 0.09
CA ASP A 149 17.48 20.80 1.19
C ASP A 149 16.90 20.51 2.59
N MET A 150 15.63 20.13 2.69
CA MET A 150 15.00 19.77 3.96
C MET A 150 15.55 18.46 4.51
N THR A 151 15.85 18.46 5.81
CA THR A 151 16.10 17.23 6.59
C THR A 151 14.78 16.45 6.77
N ALA A 152 14.86 15.18 7.20
CA ALA A 152 13.69 14.38 7.52
C ALA A 152 12.79 15.06 8.56
N ASP A 153 13.37 15.56 9.65
CA ASP A 153 12.59 16.24 10.71
C ASP A 153 11.89 17.50 10.19
N GLN A 154 12.55 18.26 9.30
CA GLN A 154 11.93 19.43 8.67
C GLN A 154 10.77 19.04 7.76
N LYS A 155 10.88 17.91 7.03
CA LYS A 155 9.78 17.39 6.22
C LYS A 155 8.62 16.93 7.07
N TYR A 156 8.87 16.27 8.22
CA TYR A 156 7.82 15.83 9.14
C TYR A 156 7.05 17.03 9.71
N GLU A 157 7.77 18.07 10.13
CA GLU A 157 7.13 19.30 10.62
C GLU A 157 6.35 20.03 9.52
N ALA A 158 6.91 20.14 8.31
CA ALA A 158 6.24 20.75 7.16
C ALA A 158 4.94 20.01 6.79
N ALA A 159 4.95 18.67 6.86
CA ALA A 159 3.75 17.85 6.65
C ALA A 159 2.64 18.15 7.68
N LEU A 160 3.01 18.32 8.95
CA LEU A 160 2.06 18.69 10.00
C LEU A 160 1.46 20.07 9.78
N GLN A 161 2.26 21.06 9.36
CA GLN A 161 1.78 22.40 9.04
C GLN A 161 0.84 22.37 7.82
N ALA A 162 1.16 21.59 6.79
CA ALA A 162 0.28 21.41 5.64
C ALA A 162 -1.04 20.71 6.04
N ALA A 163 -0.98 19.72 6.94
CA ALA A 163 -2.16 19.05 7.46
C ALA A 163 -3.10 20.01 8.21
N LEU A 164 -2.57 20.93 9.02
CA LEU A 164 -3.37 21.98 9.66
C LEU A 164 -4.12 22.83 8.62
N GLY A 165 -3.45 23.26 7.54
CA GLY A 165 -4.08 23.99 6.45
C GLY A 165 -5.20 23.19 5.75
N PHE A 166 -5.02 21.89 5.57
CA PHE A 166 -6.06 21.01 5.06
C PHE A 166 -7.24 20.86 6.03
N PHE A 167 -6.99 20.74 7.33
CA PHE A 167 -8.06 20.72 8.34
C PHE A 167 -8.84 22.05 8.35
N GLU A 168 -8.18 23.20 8.24
CA GLU A 168 -8.86 24.50 8.10
C GLU A 168 -9.73 24.54 6.84
N LYS A 169 -9.22 24.06 5.69
CA LYS A 169 -9.99 23.97 4.45
C LYS A 169 -11.18 23.01 4.56
N ALA A 170 -11.07 21.99 5.40
CA ALA A 170 -12.18 21.10 5.73
C ALA A 170 -13.22 21.72 6.67
N GLY A 171 -12.97 22.91 7.19
CA GLY A 171 -13.87 23.61 8.12
C GLY A 171 -13.57 23.34 9.60
N CYS A 172 -12.47 22.66 9.93
CA CYS A 172 -11.98 22.56 11.30
C CYS A 172 -11.47 23.91 11.79
N LYS A 173 -11.67 24.18 13.07
CA LYS A 173 -11.07 25.34 13.74
C LYS A 173 -9.69 24.97 14.24
N VAL A 174 -8.68 25.79 13.93
CA VAL A 174 -7.32 25.63 14.40
C VAL A 174 -6.96 26.79 15.33
N GLU A 175 -6.48 26.49 16.52
CA GLU A 175 -6.01 27.47 17.51
C GLU A 175 -4.67 27.02 18.09
N ASN A 176 -3.69 27.95 18.13
CA ASN A 176 -2.35 27.69 18.67
C ASN A 176 -1.67 26.44 18.07
N GLY A 177 -1.86 26.21 16.75
CA GLY A 177 -1.29 25.07 16.04
C GLY A 177 -1.96 23.72 16.35
N LYS A 178 -3.19 23.75 16.88
CA LYS A 178 -3.99 22.55 17.16
C LYS A 178 -5.39 22.64 16.59
N VAL A 179 -5.88 21.53 16.11
CA VAL A 179 -7.31 21.36 15.74
C VAL A 179 -8.13 21.33 17.02
N VAL A 180 -9.17 22.17 17.09
CA VAL A 180 -10.06 22.32 18.25
C VAL A 180 -11.53 22.09 17.94
N SER A 181 -11.87 21.76 16.70
CA SER A 181 -13.24 21.35 16.30
C SER A 181 -13.22 20.32 15.19
N ASN A 182 -14.25 19.51 15.09
CA ASN A 182 -14.39 18.44 14.11
C ASN A 182 -15.73 18.51 13.38
N PRO A 183 -15.82 19.16 12.21
CA PRO A 183 -17.06 19.20 11.41
C PRO A 183 -17.35 17.86 10.69
N ALA A 184 -16.37 16.96 10.62
CA ALA A 184 -16.51 15.66 9.95
C ALA A 184 -17.27 14.61 10.79
N GLY A 185 -17.67 14.94 12.01
CA GLY A 185 -18.24 13.96 12.93
C GLY A 185 -17.21 12.91 13.38
N GLY A 186 -17.68 11.82 13.94
CA GLY A 186 -16.85 10.79 14.54
C GLY A 186 -16.74 10.97 16.05
N LYS A 187 -15.80 10.29 16.68
CA LYS A 187 -15.62 10.40 18.14
C LYS A 187 -14.79 11.63 18.47
N ASP A 188 -15.41 12.55 19.21
CA ASP A 188 -14.70 13.61 19.92
C ASP A 188 -14.44 13.13 21.34
N THR A 189 -13.24 13.38 21.84
CA THR A 189 -12.90 13.10 23.24
C THR A 189 -12.56 14.40 23.97
N ASP A 190 -12.56 14.36 25.31
CA ASP A 190 -12.16 15.52 26.11
C ASP A 190 -10.69 15.96 25.83
N ALA A 191 -9.89 15.06 25.27
CA ALA A 191 -8.48 15.31 25.01
C ALA A 191 -8.18 15.74 23.56
N TYR A 192 -8.99 15.29 22.58
CA TYR A 192 -8.76 15.49 21.15
C TYR A 192 -10.04 15.92 20.45
N ALA A 193 -9.91 16.88 19.52
CA ALA A 193 -11.03 17.32 18.70
C ALA A 193 -11.41 16.28 17.63
N ILE A 194 -10.44 15.48 17.20
CA ILE A 194 -10.63 14.42 16.19
C ILE A 194 -10.06 13.13 16.73
N GLU A 195 -10.86 12.05 16.67
CA GLU A 195 -10.40 10.69 16.89
C GLU A 195 -10.81 9.82 15.70
N ARG A 196 -9.85 9.09 15.11
CA ARG A 196 -10.02 8.16 14.00
C ARG A 196 -9.26 6.88 14.26
N GLU A 197 -9.67 5.79 13.61
CA GLU A 197 -9.03 4.49 13.75
C GLU A 197 -8.47 4.00 12.41
N ALA A 198 -7.26 3.47 12.45
CA ALA A 198 -6.63 2.77 11.34
C ALA A 198 -6.42 1.30 11.71
N LEU A 199 -6.98 0.41 10.90
CA LEU A 199 -6.87 -1.03 11.07
C LEU A 199 -5.72 -1.57 10.22
N ILE A 200 -4.90 -2.43 10.78
CA ILE A 200 -3.83 -3.11 10.07
C ILE A 200 -3.76 -4.59 10.48
N PRO A 201 -3.75 -5.52 9.51
CA PRO A 201 -3.58 -6.94 9.79
C PRO A 201 -2.08 -7.32 9.76
N ALA A 202 -1.32 -6.90 10.78
CA ALA A 202 0.10 -7.22 10.94
C ALA A 202 0.32 -8.29 12.02
N ASP A 203 -0.61 -9.23 12.15
CA ASP A 203 -0.59 -10.38 13.06
C ASP A 203 -0.46 -10.02 14.55
N GLY A 204 -0.77 -8.79 14.94
CA GLY A 204 -0.61 -8.28 16.29
C GLY A 204 0.85 -8.11 16.72
N LYS A 205 1.80 -8.19 15.78
CA LYS A 205 3.24 -8.12 16.07
C LYS A 205 3.85 -6.74 15.80
N GLY A 206 3.16 -5.90 15.04
CA GLY A 206 3.67 -4.59 14.62
C GLY A 206 4.86 -4.65 13.64
N ASP A 207 5.14 -5.80 13.07
CA ASP A 207 6.23 -6.00 12.11
C ASP A 207 5.71 -5.87 10.67
N HIS A 208 5.41 -4.62 10.27
CA HIS A 208 4.96 -4.28 8.93
C HIS A 208 5.30 -2.81 8.62
N PRO A 209 5.73 -2.47 7.39
CA PRO A 209 6.07 -1.07 7.06
C PRO A 209 4.89 -0.11 7.22
N SER A 210 3.67 -0.51 6.87
CA SER A 210 2.49 0.32 7.07
C SER A 210 2.16 0.52 8.55
N PHE A 211 2.49 -0.43 9.44
CA PHE A 211 2.36 -0.25 10.89
C PHE A 211 3.29 0.86 11.38
N MET A 212 4.54 0.89 10.90
CA MET A 212 5.48 1.97 11.22
C MET A 212 4.95 3.33 10.73
N ILE A 213 4.46 3.42 9.50
CA ILE A 213 3.86 4.66 8.96
C ILE A 213 2.71 5.14 9.84
N LEU A 214 1.76 4.26 10.16
CA LEU A 214 0.58 4.58 10.96
C LEU A 214 0.96 5.04 12.38
N THR A 215 1.90 4.35 13.03
CA THR A 215 2.32 4.69 14.40
C THR A 215 3.11 6.00 14.47
N GLU A 216 3.98 6.29 13.50
CA GLU A 216 4.68 7.58 13.45
C GLU A 216 3.72 8.73 13.10
N ALA A 217 2.80 8.51 12.17
CA ALA A 217 1.75 9.49 11.86
C ALA A 217 0.84 9.74 13.07
N SER A 218 0.45 8.71 13.83
CA SER A 218 -0.33 8.85 15.07
C SER A 218 0.36 9.78 16.07
N LYS A 219 1.63 9.52 16.39
CA LYS A 219 2.44 10.36 17.28
C LYS A 219 2.57 11.80 16.79
N ALA A 220 2.66 11.99 15.48
CA ALA A 220 2.77 13.32 14.88
C ALA A 220 1.42 14.07 14.95
N LEU A 221 0.31 13.42 14.63
CA LEU A 221 -1.04 13.98 14.66
C LEU A 221 -1.48 14.40 16.08
N GLU A 222 -1.06 13.67 17.12
CA GLU A 222 -1.33 14.05 18.52
C GLU A 222 -0.80 15.45 18.85
N LYS A 223 0.33 15.86 18.27
CA LYS A 223 0.91 17.19 18.50
C LYS A 223 -0.03 18.31 18.04
N ILE A 224 -0.85 18.04 17.05
CA ILE A 224 -1.81 18.99 16.47
C ILE A 224 -3.26 18.74 16.89
N GLY A 225 -3.51 17.95 17.94
CA GLY A 225 -4.84 17.74 18.52
C GLY A 225 -5.70 16.72 17.79
N VAL A 226 -5.08 15.81 17.03
CA VAL A 226 -5.74 14.72 16.31
C VAL A 226 -5.23 13.38 16.84
N HIS A 227 -6.14 12.50 17.26
CA HIS A 227 -5.83 11.17 17.74
C HIS A 227 -6.11 10.12 16.66
N LEU A 228 -5.06 9.46 16.19
CA LEU A 228 -5.15 8.31 15.28
C LEU A 228 -4.86 7.04 16.07
N ILE A 229 -5.89 6.25 16.35
CA ILE A 229 -5.76 4.93 16.98
C ILE A 229 -5.26 3.96 15.92
N VAL A 230 -4.19 3.22 16.20
CA VAL A 230 -3.67 2.18 15.32
C VAL A 230 -3.95 0.83 15.95
N THR A 231 -4.83 0.06 15.32
CA THR A 231 -5.25 -1.27 15.78
C THR A 231 -4.63 -2.34 14.90
N ASP A 232 -3.66 -3.07 15.46
CA ASP A 232 -3.03 -4.21 14.80
C ASP A 232 -3.85 -5.48 15.05
N LEU A 233 -4.48 -5.98 13.98
CA LEU A 233 -5.36 -7.14 14.02
C LEU A 233 -4.56 -8.43 13.89
N SER A 234 -4.81 -9.37 14.80
CA SER A 234 -4.26 -10.73 14.72
C SER A 234 -5.00 -11.63 13.72
N ASP A 235 -6.20 -11.24 13.31
CA ASP A 235 -7.03 -11.94 12.32
C ASP A 235 -7.48 -10.97 11.22
N SER A 236 -6.99 -11.20 10.01
CA SER A 236 -7.34 -10.38 8.84
C SER A 236 -8.83 -10.44 8.46
N THR A 237 -9.57 -11.45 8.90
CA THR A 237 -11.02 -11.54 8.68
C THR A 237 -11.75 -10.36 9.31
N GLN A 238 -11.31 -9.93 10.50
CA GLN A 238 -11.89 -8.77 11.19
C GLN A 238 -11.74 -7.47 10.40
N LEU A 239 -10.64 -7.31 9.65
CA LEU A 239 -10.45 -6.16 8.78
C LEU A 239 -11.56 -6.09 7.73
N TRP A 240 -11.76 -7.19 7.01
CA TRP A 240 -12.74 -7.26 5.93
C TRP A 240 -14.16 -7.12 6.44
N ASP A 241 -14.51 -7.76 7.56
CA ASP A 241 -15.82 -7.62 8.20
C ASP A 241 -16.11 -6.16 8.57
N THR A 242 -15.11 -5.44 9.09
CA THR A 242 -15.26 -4.02 9.48
C THR A 242 -15.42 -3.11 8.26
N ILE A 243 -14.62 -3.33 7.20
CA ILE A 243 -14.75 -2.59 5.94
C ILE A 243 -16.12 -2.88 5.31
N GLU A 244 -16.53 -4.14 5.27
CA GLU A 244 -17.82 -4.55 4.72
C GLU A 244 -19.03 -4.03 5.50
N ALA A 245 -18.86 -3.71 6.75
CA ALA A 245 -19.89 -3.10 7.60
C ALA A 245 -19.92 -1.56 7.52
N ASP A 246 -19.12 -0.94 6.65
CA ASP A 246 -18.96 0.52 6.54
C ASP A 246 -18.53 1.19 7.86
N GLN A 247 -17.68 0.51 8.64
CA GLN A 247 -17.25 0.96 9.97
C GLN A 247 -15.75 1.31 10.04
N ALA A 248 -14.98 1.04 8.98
CA ALA A 248 -13.57 1.39 8.92
C ALA A 248 -13.37 2.86 8.54
N ASP A 249 -12.56 3.61 9.28
CA ASP A 249 -12.09 4.93 8.87
C ASP A 249 -10.91 4.79 7.91
N MET A 250 -9.85 4.12 8.37
CA MET A 250 -8.63 3.84 7.61
C MET A 250 -8.24 2.37 7.76
N PHE A 251 -7.55 1.85 6.76
CA PHE A 251 -7.07 0.47 6.79
C PHE A 251 -5.82 0.30 5.93
N ALA A 252 -4.89 -0.56 6.36
CA ALA A 252 -3.75 -0.97 5.55
C ALA A 252 -4.06 -2.28 4.83
N ALA A 253 -3.82 -2.31 3.53
CA ALA A 253 -4.03 -3.49 2.72
C ALA A 253 -3.08 -3.52 1.51
N ALA A 254 -3.19 -4.56 0.69
CA ALA A 254 -2.48 -4.68 -0.57
C ALA A 254 -3.42 -5.22 -1.65
N TRP A 255 -3.28 -4.69 -2.87
CA TRP A 255 -3.93 -5.25 -4.05
C TRP A 255 -3.01 -6.27 -4.73
N GLY A 256 -3.59 -7.40 -5.16
CA GLY A 256 -3.02 -8.22 -6.19
C GLY A 256 -3.49 -7.68 -7.54
N ALA A 257 -2.60 -7.09 -8.33
CA ALA A 257 -2.95 -6.53 -9.61
C ALA A 257 -3.10 -7.61 -10.71
N THR A 258 -3.73 -7.24 -11.82
CA THR A 258 -3.85 -8.04 -13.02
C THR A 258 -3.00 -7.44 -14.15
N VAL A 259 -2.79 -8.20 -15.22
CA VAL A 259 -2.03 -7.72 -16.40
C VAL A 259 -2.69 -6.51 -17.04
N ASP A 260 -4.02 -6.52 -17.15
CA ASP A 260 -4.78 -5.35 -17.60
C ASP A 260 -5.03 -4.41 -16.40
N PRO A 261 -4.66 -3.12 -16.51
CA PRO A 261 -4.81 -2.14 -15.42
C PRO A 261 -6.23 -1.59 -15.30
N ASP A 262 -7.25 -2.35 -15.65
CA ASP A 262 -8.65 -1.94 -15.60
C ASP A 262 -9.07 -1.57 -14.17
N MET A 263 -9.59 -0.36 -14.00
CA MET A 263 -9.98 0.20 -12.72
C MET A 263 -11.47 0.04 -12.41
N TYR A 264 -12.23 -0.64 -13.27
CA TYR A 264 -13.68 -0.77 -13.16
C TYR A 264 -14.12 -1.46 -11.88
N GLN A 265 -13.50 -2.59 -11.54
CA GLN A 265 -13.86 -3.36 -10.36
C GLN A 265 -13.68 -2.56 -9.06
N ILE A 266 -12.61 -1.76 -8.99
CA ILE A 266 -12.20 -1.11 -7.73
C ILE A 266 -12.89 0.25 -7.54
N TYR A 267 -12.99 1.07 -8.60
CA TYR A 267 -13.33 2.48 -8.43
C TYR A 267 -14.61 2.91 -9.17
N PHE A 268 -15.19 2.07 -10.03
CA PHE A 268 -16.43 2.44 -10.70
C PHE A 268 -17.61 2.39 -9.72
N SER A 269 -18.28 3.51 -9.47
CA SER A 269 -19.33 3.61 -8.44
C SER A 269 -20.59 2.80 -8.73
N GLY A 270 -20.81 2.39 -9.99
CA GLY A 270 -21.87 1.45 -10.36
C GLY A 270 -21.57 -0.02 -10.00
N MET A 271 -20.35 -0.32 -9.54
CA MET A 271 -19.91 -1.62 -9.01
C MET A 271 -19.67 -1.51 -7.49
N ASP A 272 -20.56 -0.82 -6.81
CA ASP A 272 -20.47 -0.55 -5.38
C ASP A 272 -20.68 -1.79 -4.51
N GLY A 273 -21.37 -2.79 -5.06
CA GLY A 273 -21.91 -3.88 -4.25
C GLY A 273 -21.04 -5.11 -4.21
N LYS A 274 -20.90 -5.65 -3.03
CA LYS A 274 -20.43 -7.00 -2.73
C LYS A 274 -21.12 -8.05 -3.63
N ALA A 275 -22.40 -7.87 -3.92
CA ALA A 275 -23.20 -8.76 -4.78
C ALA A 275 -22.84 -8.64 -6.28
N ALA A 276 -22.29 -7.51 -6.72
CA ALA A 276 -21.86 -7.27 -8.10
C ALA A 276 -20.39 -7.62 -8.35
N GLY A 277 -19.65 -8.02 -7.30
CA GLY A 277 -18.23 -8.31 -7.37
C GLY A 277 -17.33 -7.10 -7.50
N GLY A 278 -17.87 -5.89 -7.22
CA GLY A 278 -17.09 -4.66 -7.13
C GLY A 278 -16.45 -4.49 -5.77
N SER A 279 -15.44 -3.63 -5.69
CA SER A 279 -14.69 -3.33 -4.47
C SER A 279 -14.77 -1.84 -4.07
N ASN A 280 -15.59 -1.04 -4.76
CA ASN A 280 -15.71 0.39 -4.47
C ASN A 280 -16.26 0.68 -3.06
N TYR A 281 -17.00 -0.25 -2.46
CA TYR A 281 -17.47 -0.17 -1.07
C TYR A 281 -16.33 0.02 -0.04
N MET A 282 -15.10 -0.29 -0.41
CA MET A 282 -13.93 -0.07 0.46
C MET A 282 -13.57 1.43 0.58
N TYR A 283 -13.90 2.20 -0.45
CA TYR A 283 -13.52 3.60 -0.58
C TYR A 283 -14.71 4.56 -0.66
N ASP A 284 -15.85 4.09 -1.14
CA ASP A 284 -17.08 4.88 -1.37
C ASP A 284 -16.87 6.10 -2.27
N ILE A 285 -16.02 5.96 -3.29
CA ILE A 285 -15.79 7.00 -4.26
C ILE A 285 -16.97 7.04 -5.25
N ASN A 286 -17.61 8.20 -5.40
CA ASN A 286 -18.68 8.42 -6.38
C ASN A 286 -18.38 9.68 -7.18
N ASP A 287 -17.71 9.52 -8.31
CA ASP A 287 -17.25 10.59 -9.16
C ASP A 287 -17.64 10.30 -10.63
N ALA A 288 -18.45 11.19 -11.21
CA ALA A 288 -18.99 11.01 -12.54
C ALA A 288 -17.90 11.10 -13.64
N GLU A 289 -16.87 11.92 -13.42
CA GLU A 289 -15.75 12.04 -14.35
C GLU A 289 -14.88 10.78 -14.30
N LEU A 290 -14.55 10.29 -13.10
CA LEU A 290 -13.84 9.03 -12.92
C LEU A 290 -14.57 7.86 -13.58
N ASN A 291 -15.88 7.75 -13.35
CA ASN A 291 -16.70 6.71 -13.97
C ASN A 291 -16.64 6.76 -15.51
N LYS A 292 -16.73 7.98 -16.08
CA LYS A 292 -16.64 8.18 -17.52
C LYS A 292 -15.27 7.77 -18.06
N LEU A 293 -14.19 8.20 -17.41
CA LEU A 293 -12.81 7.89 -17.83
C LEU A 293 -12.53 6.38 -17.78
N ILE A 294 -13.02 5.67 -16.76
CA ILE A 294 -12.92 4.22 -16.65
C ILE A 294 -13.60 3.54 -17.84
N LEU A 295 -14.83 3.95 -18.17
CA LEU A 295 -15.57 3.38 -19.29
C LEU A 295 -14.92 3.70 -20.64
N ASP A 296 -14.42 4.91 -20.83
CA ASP A 296 -13.71 5.32 -22.04
C ASP A 296 -12.42 4.49 -22.23
N ALA A 297 -11.66 4.23 -21.16
CA ALA A 297 -10.48 3.39 -21.20
C ALA A 297 -10.82 1.94 -21.61
N ARG A 298 -11.91 1.38 -21.08
CA ARG A 298 -12.38 0.03 -21.42
C ARG A 298 -12.87 -0.09 -22.86
N ALA A 299 -13.39 0.98 -23.43
CA ALA A 299 -13.93 0.99 -24.80
C ALA A 299 -12.86 1.05 -25.89
N SER A 300 -11.58 1.25 -25.55
CA SER A 300 -10.48 1.42 -26.51
C SER A 300 -9.48 0.27 -26.46
N LEU A 301 -8.95 -0.08 -27.63
CA LEU A 301 -7.78 -0.98 -27.79
C LEU A 301 -6.47 -0.19 -27.95
N ASP A 302 -6.51 1.13 -28.10
CA ASP A 302 -5.32 1.97 -28.19
C ASP A 302 -4.68 2.12 -26.81
N GLN A 303 -3.53 1.51 -26.64
CA GLN A 303 -2.81 1.50 -25.36
C GLN A 303 -2.37 2.91 -24.92
N SER A 304 -1.98 3.77 -25.87
CA SER A 304 -1.56 5.14 -25.55
C SER A 304 -2.75 5.99 -25.07
N TYR A 305 -3.90 5.84 -25.72
CA TYR A 305 -5.14 6.47 -25.29
C TYR A 305 -5.56 5.97 -23.88
N ARG A 306 -5.55 4.65 -23.68
CA ARG A 306 -5.87 4.05 -22.37
C ARG A 306 -4.94 4.53 -21.27
N LYS A 307 -3.62 4.62 -21.52
CA LYS A 307 -2.63 5.15 -20.57
C LYS A 307 -2.99 6.58 -20.14
N THR A 308 -3.42 7.41 -21.08
CA THR A 308 -3.85 8.78 -20.79
C THR A 308 -5.11 8.81 -19.91
N MET A 309 -6.09 7.96 -20.22
CA MET A 309 -7.32 7.86 -19.43
C MET A 309 -7.03 7.35 -18.00
N TYR A 310 -6.20 6.31 -17.87
CA TYR A 310 -5.81 5.80 -16.56
C TYR A 310 -5.02 6.82 -15.73
N LYS A 311 -4.14 7.62 -16.36
CA LYS A 311 -3.47 8.71 -15.65
C LYS A 311 -4.46 9.72 -15.06
N ALA A 312 -5.49 10.09 -15.84
CA ALA A 312 -6.55 10.98 -15.36
C ALA A 312 -7.37 10.34 -14.24
N CYS A 313 -7.71 9.04 -14.34
CA CYS A 313 -8.35 8.30 -13.24
C CYS A 313 -7.50 8.35 -11.96
N LEU A 314 -6.21 8.07 -12.07
CA LEU A 314 -5.29 8.05 -10.94
C LEU A 314 -5.16 9.42 -10.27
N ASP A 315 -5.15 10.51 -11.06
CA ASP A 315 -5.15 11.86 -10.53
C ASP A 315 -6.42 12.17 -9.71
N ILE A 316 -7.59 11.72 -10.18
CA ILE A 316 -8.85 11.86 -9.44
C ILE A 316 -8.83 11.04 -8.16
N ILE A 317 -8.37 9.79 -8.19
CA ILE A 317 -8.32 8.92 -7.00
C ILE A 317 -7.40 9.52 -5.93
N VAL A 318 -6.23 10.02 -6.33
CA VAL A 318 -5.31 10.72 -5.41
C VAL A 318 -5.94 12.01 -4.88
N ASP A 319 -6.69 12.75 -5.71
CA ASP A 319 -7.40 13.97 -5.27
C ASP A 319 -8.49 13.66 -4.25
N TRP A 320 -9.20 12.57 -4.39
CA TRP A 320 -10.16 12.11 -3.39
C TRP A 320 -9.50 11.70 -2.06
N ALA A 321 -8.21 11.40 -2.07
CA ALA A 321 -7.44 10.93 -0.93
C ALA A 321 -8.08 9.72 -0.21
N VAL A 322 -8.67 8.82 -0.97
CA VAL A 322 -9.23 7.56 -0.46
C VAL A 322 -8.18 6.44 -0.40
N GLU A 323 -7.04 6.66 -1.02
CA GLU A 323 -5.93 5.72 -1.00
C GLU A 323 -4.59 6.47 -0.97
N VAL A 324 -3.78 6.16 0.04
CA VAL A 324 -2.37 6.57 0.11
C VAL A 324 -1.56 5.42 -0.47
N PRO A 325 -1.04 5.54 -1.70
CA PRO A 325 -0.15 4.53 -2.26
C PRO A 325 1.14 4.47 -1.46
N VAL A 326 1.57 3.28 -1.06
CA VAL A 326 2.72 3.13 -0.16
C VAL A 326 3.90 2.51 -0.88
N TYR A 327 3.80 1.25 -1.32
CA TYR A 327 4.97 0.57 -1.84
C TYR A 327 4.67 -0.46 -2.93
N GLN A 328 5.67 -0.63 -3.78
CA GLN A 328 5.88 -1.76 -4.67
C GLN A 328 7.09 -2.54 -4.16
N ARG A 329 6.96 -3.85 -3.98
CA ARG A 329 8.04 -4.70 -3.45
C ARG A 329 8.45 -5.79 -4.42
N GLN A 330 9.56 -6.44 -4.14
CA GLN A 330 9.94 -7.71 -4.75
C GLN A 330 9.40 -8.88 -3.94
N ASN A 331 9.03 -9.94 -4.64
CA ASN A 331 8.80 -11.26 -4.07
C ASN A 331 10.06 -12.11 -4.22
N ALA A 332 10.29 -13.00 -3.29
CA ALA A 332 11.34 -13.99 -3.38
C ALA A 332 10.76 -15.40 -3.37
N VAL A 333 11.38 -16.27 -4.13
CA VAL A 333 11.26 -17.71 -3.99
C VAL A 333 12.62 -18.25 -3.60
N ILE A 334 12.69 -19.00 -2.52
CA ILE A 334 13.92 -19.62 -2.03
C ILE A 334 13.87 -21.13 -2.25
N PHE A 335 14.99 -21.65 -2.69
CA PHE A 335 15.20 -23.07 -2.99
C PHE A 335 16.29 -23.62 -2.08
N SER A 336 16.12 -24.85 -1.60
CA SER A 336 17.24 -25.58 -0.99
C SER A 336 18.25 -25.96 -2.08
N THR A 337 19.40 -25.31 -2.11
CA THR A 337 20.46 -25.60 -3.08
C THR A 337 20.98 -27.05 -2.97
N GLU A 338 20.94 -27.63 -1.76
CA GLU A 338 21.39 -29.01 -1.53
C GLU A 338 20.41 -30.07 -2.05
N ARG A 339 19.10 -29.75 -2.05
CA ARG A 339 18.06 -30.74 -2.37
C ARG A 339 17.43 -30.55 -3.74
N VAL A 340 17.33 -29.31 -4.22
CA VAL A 340 16.75 -29.01 -5.53
C VAL A 340 17.86 -28.94 -6.57
N ASN A 341 17.71 -29.69 -7.67
CA ASN A 341 18.57 -29.53 -8.82
C ASN A 341 18.21 -28.23 -9.56
N MET A 342 18.97 -27.17 -9.27
CA MET A 342 18.72 -25.85 -9.82
C MET A 342 18.83 -25.76 -11.34
N GLU A 343 19.53 -26.70 -12.00
CA GLU A 343 19.60 -26.77 -13.47
C GLU A 343 18.25 -27.17 -14.11
N THR A 344 17.34 -27.71 -13.30
CA THR A 344 16.01 -28.15 -13.74
C THR A 344 14.89 -27.15 -13.41
N VAL A 345 15.20 -26.10 -12.66
CA VAL A 345 14.30 -24.97 -12.42
C VAL A 345 14.34 -24.05 -13.63
N THR A 346 13.16 -23.59 -14.09
CA THR A 346 13.11 -22.66 -15.22
C THR A 346 13.90 -21.39 -14.94
N PRO A 347 14.76 -20.93 -15.86
CA PRO A 347 15.47 -19.65 -15.71
C PRO A 347 14.59 -18.44 -16.05
N ASP A 348 13.37 -18.66 -16.55
CA ASP A 348 12.49 -17.63 -17.10
C ASP A 348 11.45 -17.15 -16.08
N ILE A 349 11.77 -17.21 -14.78
CA ILE A 349 10.88 -16.73 -13.72
C ILE A 349 10.67 -15.22 -13.87
N THR A 350 9.40 -14.82 -13.97
CA THR A 350 8.95 -13.43 -14.09
C THR A 350 7.77 -13.18 -13.16
N THR A 351 7.29 -11.94 -13.10
CA THR A 351 6.06 -11.58 -12.40
C THR A 351 4.84 -12.42 -12.83
N PHE A 352 4.82 -12.90 -14.08
CA PHE A 352 3.69 -13.62 -14.68
C PHE A 352 3.96 -15.12 -14.92
N TYR A 353 5.20 -15.55 -14.81
CA TYR A 353 5.63 -16.93 -15.05
C TYR A 353 6.46 -17.41 -13.87
N GLY A 354 5.81 -18.08 -12.91
CA GLY A 354 6.46 -18.53 -11.69
C GLY A 354 7.16 -19.89 -11.85
N TRP A 355 7.95 -20.26 -10.86
CA TRP A 355 8.65 -21.54 -10.80
C TRP A 355 7.72 -22.77 -10.91
N LEU A 356 6.46 -22.64 -10.50
CA LEU A 356 5.45 -23.69 -10.64
C LEU A 356 5.03 -23.94 -12.08
N SER A 357 5.25 -23.00 -13.00
CA SER A 357 4.83 -23.11 -14.39
C SER A 357 5.46 -24.29 -15.12
N GLU A 358 6.66 -24.69 -14.69
CA GLU A 358 7.40 -25.85 -15.22
C GLU A 358 7.75 -26.88 -14.14
N ILE A 359 6.94 -26.99 -13.09
CA ILE A 359 7.21 -27.88 -11.93
C ILE A 359 7.45 -29.34 -12.32
N GLN A 360 6.87 -29.79 -13.44
CA GLN A 360 7.08 -31.14 -13.96
C GLN A 360 8.56 -31.41 -14.32
N ASN A 361 9.33 -30.37 -14.64
CA ASN A 361 10.73 -30.48 -15.01
C ASN A 361 11.67 -30.47 -13.79
N VAL A 362 11.20 -29.95 -12.65
CA VAL A 362 12.02 -29.81 -11.44
C VAL A 362 12.34 -31.19 -10.85
N GLU A 363 13.63 -31.43 -10.59
CA GLU A 363 14.17 -32.65 -10.00
C GLU A 363 14.83 -32.32 -8.64
N LEU A 364 14.85 -33.33 -7.76
CA LEU A 364 15.62 -33.29 -6.53
C LEU A 364 16.97 -33.96 -6.77
N ASN A 365 18.03 -33.49 -6.09
CA ASN A 365 19.37 -34.08 -6.12
C ASN A 365 19.42 -35.46 -5.46
#